data_214e54347124c1e04c3a7aef72dee6ca
#
_entry.id   214e54347124c1e04c3a7aef72dee6ca
#
_cell.length_a   1.000
_cell.length_b   1.000
_cell.length_c   1.000
_cell.angle_alpha   90.00
_cell.angle_beta   90.00
_cell.angle_gamma   90.00
#
_symmetry.space_group_name_H-M   'P 1'
#
loop_
_entity.id
_entity.type
_entity.pdbx_description
1 polymer ?
#
loop_
_entity_poly.entity_id
_entity_poly.type
_entity_poly.pdbx_seq_one_letter_code
_entity_poly.pdbx_strand_id
1 'polypeptide(L)'
;SLVYMVDDLIKKSTHSKSGFYLNNHKELRATLKELKSQKQKTLLIGVSFGLLDFVEEQSFQWPELTVMETGGMKGRRKELIREELQQILKEGFGVEEIHSEYGMTELLSQAYSHGDGVFTCPPWMKVLVSDEDDPTLLKSIGRGVLHIIDLANIYSCSFIATQDLGEINEDGSFQVLGRVDASDRRGCSLMVV
;
A
#
# COMPACT_ATOMS: atom_id res chain seq x y z
N SER A 1 -6.69 -9.69 7.24
CA SER A 1 -7.27 -8.45 6.69
C SER A 1 -6.75 -7.24 7.46
N LEU A 2 -6.58 -6.12 6.77
CA LEU A 2 -6.03 -4.85 7.30
C LEU A 2 -6.70 -4.43 8.63
N VAL A 3 -8.03 -4.49 8.72
CA VAL A 3 -8.77 -4.11 9.93
C VAL A 3 -8.38 -4.96 11.14
N TYR A 4 -8.20 -6.27 10.95
CA TYR A 4 -7.76 -7.17 12.02
C TYR A 4 -6.34 -6.83 12.50
N MET A 5 -5.42 -6.59 11.56
CA MET A 5 -4.05 -6.20 11.86
C MET A 5 -4.01 -4.88 12.65
N VAL A 6 -4.76 -3.87 12.20
CA VAL A 6 -4.81 -2.56 12.87
C VAL A 6 -5.42 -2.68 14.27
N ASP A 7 -6.49 -3.48 14.46
CA ASP A 7 -7.09 -3.74 15.78
C ASP A 7 -6.08 -4.40 16.75
N ASP A 8 -5.31 -5.37 16.27
CA ASP A 8 -4.23 -6.00 17.05
C ASP A 8 -3.12 -5.01 17.42
N LEU A 9 -2.70 -4.16 16.48
CA LEU A 9 -1.72 -3.10 16.73
C LEU A 9 -2.23 -2.08 17.77
N ILE A 10 -3.51 -1.67 17.69
CA ILE A 10 -4.14 -0.78 18.67
C ILE A 10 -4.07 -1.41 20.07
N LYS A 11 -4.45 -2.68 20.21
CA LYS A 11 -4.39 -3.41 21.47
C LYS A 11 -2.96 -3.51 22.01
N LYS A 12 -2.00 -3.81 21.16
CA LYS A 12 -0.59 -3.94 21.53
C LYS A 12 0.07 -2.58 21.87
N SER A 13 -0.39 -1.49 21.30
CA SER A 13 0.15 -0.15 21.59
C SER A 13 -0.11 0.27 23.04
N THR A 14 -1.18 -0.24 23.67
CA THR A 14 -1.65 0.11 25.03
C THR A 14 -1.88 1.60 25.26
N HIS A 15 -1.79 2.44 24.23
CA HIS A 15 -1.96 3.87 24.33
C HIS A 15 -3.43 4.27 24.19
N SER A 16 -3.96 5.07 25.13
CA SER A 16 -5.38 5.42 25.21
C SER A 16 -5.93 6.17 24.00
N LYS A 17 -5.06 6.78 23.19
CA LYS A 17 -5.43 7.49 21.95
C LYS A 17 -5.31 6.63 20.69
N SER A 18 -4.81 5.40 20.81
CA SER A 18 -4.82 4.48 19.68
C SER A 18 -6.23 4.00 19.40
N GLY A 19 -6.70 4.10 18.16
CA GLY A 19 -8.07 3.76 17.80
C GLY A 19 -8.38 4.04 16.34
N PHE A 20 -9.63 3.75 15.97
CA PHE A 20 -10.18 4.03 14.65
C PHE A 20 -10.89 5.38 14.65
N TYR A 21 -10.49 6.27 13.75
CA TYR A 21 -11.06 7.63 13.62
C TYR A 21 -11.91 7.83 12.35
N LEU A 22 -12.19 6.77 11.64
CA LEU A 22 -12.92 6.61 10.35
C LEU A 22 -13.40 7.90 9.66
N ASN A 23 -14.47 8.52 10.16
CA ASN A 23 -15.08 9.71 9.56
C ASN A 23 -15.00 10.94 10.49
N ASN A 24 -14.22 10.89 11.57
CA ASN A 24 -14.11 11.98 12.54
C ASN A 24 -12.77 12.71 12.42
N HIS A 25 -12.57 13.41 11.29
CA HIS A 25 -11.34 14.17 11.03
C HIS A 25 -11.07 15.24 12.10
N LYS A 26 -12.13 15.82 12.67
CA LYS A 26 -11.98 16.83 13.74
C LYS A 26 -11.35 16.23 15.00
N GLU A 27 -11.82 15.08 15.44
CA GLU A 27 -11.26 14.36 16.59
C GLU A 27 -9.84 13.86 16.29
N LEU A 28 -9.62 13.27 15.10
CA LEU A 28 -8.29 12.85 14.66
C LEU A 28 -7.29 14.01 14.72
N ARG A 29 -7.66 15.20 14.22
CA ARG A 29 -6.78 16.39 14.27
C ARG A 29 -6.48 16.83 15.70
N ALA A 30 -7.48 16.81 16.58
CA ALA A 30 -7.29 17.15 17.99
C ALA A 30 -6.31 16.16 18.66
N THR A 31 -6.50 14.87 18.42
CA THR A 31 -5.63 13.80 18.93
C THR A 31 -4.19 13.93 18.40
N LEU A 32 -4.03 14.12 17.10
CA LEU A 32 -2.69 14.29 16.50
C LEU A 32 -1.97 15.54 17.04
N LYS A 33 -2.68 16.66 17.26
CA LYS A 33 -2.12 17.87 17.88
C LYS A 33 -1.64 17.60 19.31
N GLU A 34 -2.41 16.88 20.11
CA GLU A 34 -2.04 16.48 21.46
C GLU A 34 -0.79 15.58 21.44
N LEU A 35 -0.78 14.53 20.63
CA LEU A 35 0.34 13.60 20.50
C LEU A 35 1.63 14.30 20.02
N LYS A 36 1.50 15.22 19.05
CA LYS A 36 2.61 16.07 18.60
C LYS A 36 3.20 16.90 19.73
N SER A 37 2.33 17.55 20.54
CA SER A 37 2.80 18.37 21.67
C SER A 37 3.54 17.56 22.73
N GLN A 38 3.17 16.28 22.88
CA GLN A 38 3.81 15.32 23.80
C GLN A 38 5.04 14.63 23.19
N LYS A 39 5.38 14.92 21.93
CA LYS A 39 6.43 14.22 21.16
C LYS A 39 6.25 12.70 21.14
N GLN A 40 4.99 12.24 21.15
CA GLN A 40 4.66 10.83 21.15
C GLN A 40 4.92 10.24 19.77
N LYS A 41 5.72 9.17 19.66
CA LYS A 41 5.86 8.42 18.40
C LYS A 41 4.50 7.92 17.95
N THR A 42 4.11 8.29 16.74
CA THR A 42 2.77 8.04 16.23
C THR A 42 2.83 7.49 14.80
N LEU A 43 2.06 6.44 14.56
CA LEU A 43 1.81 5.88 13.24
C LEU A 43 0.36 6.18 12.84
N LEU A 44 0.18 6.89 11.73
CA LEU A 44 -1.13 7.14 11.09
C LEU A 44 -1.27 6.21 9.88
N ILE A 45 -2.22 5.28 9.97
CA ILE A 45 -2.53 4.36 8.86
C ILE A 45 -3.87 4.78 8.26
N GLY A 46 -3.92 4.91 6.94
CA GLY A 46 -5.16 5.25 6.26
C GLY A 46 -5.20 4.78 4.81
N VAL A 47 -6.42 4.60 4.31
CA VAL A 47 -6.63 4.38 2.87
C VAL A 47 -6.31 5.67 2.12
N SER A 48 -5.76 5.54 0.91
CA SER A 48 -5.25 6.68 0.13
C SER A 48 -6.26 7.83 0.03
N PHE A 49 -7.53 7.56 -0.31
CA PHE A 49 -8.56 8.60 -0.40
C PHE A 49 -8.89 9.24 0.95
N GLY A 50 -8.86 8.49 2.05
CA GLY A 50 -9.14 9.04 3.39
C GLY A 50 -8.03 9.96 3.90
N LEU A 51 -6.76 9.63 3.58
CA LEU A 51 -5.63 10.51 3.87
C LEU A 51 -5.67 11.79 3.03
N LEU A 52 -6.05 11.69 1.74
CA LEU A 52 -6.27 12.86 0.87
C LEU A 52 -7.38 13.75 1.41
N ASP A 53 -8.56 13.20 1.75
CA ASP A 53 -9.66 13.95 2.33
C ASP A 53 -9.21 14.71 3.58
N PHE A 54 -8.42 14.05 4.43
CA PHE A 54 -7.91 14.66 5.64
C PHE A 54 -6.99 15.85 5.38
N VAL A 55 -6.02 15.75 4.44
CA VAL A 55 -5.07 16.85 4.17
C VAL A 55 -5.69 17.97 3.34
N GLU A 56 -6.65 17.67 2.46
CA GLU A 56 -7.37 18.66 1.67
C GLU A 56 -8.29 19.56 2.52
N GLU A 57 -8.92 19.02 3.56
CA GLU A 57 -9.67 19.85 4.51
C GLU A 57 -8.76 20.88 5.19
N GLN A 58 -7.58 20.47 5.59
CA GLN A 58 -6.57 21.32 6.20
C GLN A 58 -5.26 20.54 6.32
N SER A 59 -4.14 21.08 5.83
CA SER A 59 -2.82 20.50 6.04
C SER A 59 -2.46 20.34 7.53
N PHE A 60 -1.65 19.34 7.83
CA PHE A 60 -1.24 19.03 9.20
C PHE A 60 0.26 18.78 9.25
N GLN A 61 1.03 19.79 9.56
CA GLN A 61 2.49 19.73 9.53
C GLN A 61 3.07 19.06 10.78
N TRP A 62 3.63 17.85 10.60
CA TRP A 62 4.32 17.10 11.66
C TRP A 62 5.42 16.20 11.07
N PRO A 63 6.66 16.67 10.93
CA PRO A 63 7.76 15.94 10.27
C PRO A 63 8.08 14.56 10.87
N GLU A 64 7.84 14.38 12.16
CA GLU A 64 8.13 13.13 12.87
C GLU A 64 6.96 12.13 12.84
N LEU A 65 5.84 12.47 12.18
CA LEU A 65 4.70 11.57 12.03
C LEU A 65 5.05 10.48 11.00
N THR A 66 4.89 9.23 11.37
CA THR A 66 4.92 8.13 10.40
C THR A 66 3.56 8.00 9.75
N VAL A 67 3.47 8.24 8.45
CA VAL A 67 2.23 8.09 7.66
C VAL A 67 2.35 6.87 6.76
N MET A 68 1.36 5.97 6.83
CA MET A 68 1.29 4.79 5.99
C MET A 68 -0.03 4.76 5.23
N GLU A 69 0.05 4.78 3.91
CA GLU A 69 -1.10 4.61 3.04
C GLU A 69 -1.32 3.14 2.70
N THR A 70 -2.59 2.74 2.57
CA THR A 70 -2.96 1.39 2.17
C THR A 70 -4.05 1.42 1.11
N GLY A 71 -3.87 0.64 0.06
CA GLY A 71 -4.85 0.43 -1.00
C GLY A 71 -5.08 1.63 -1.90
N GLY A 72 -5.67 1.37 -3.05
CA GLY A 72 -5.93 2.37 -4.09
C GLY A 72 -7.18 3.23 -3.86
N MET A 73 -7.51 4.06 -4.83
CA MET A 73 -8.62 5.03 -4.80
C MET A 73 -10.02 4.40 -4.87
N LYS A 74 -10.12 3.10 -5.21
CA LYS A 74 -11.34 2.26 -5.23
C LYS A 74 -12.57 2.94 -5.88
N GLY A 75 -12.37 3.66 -6.99
CA GLY A 75 -13.46 4.30 -7.75
C GLY A 75 -14.15 5.48 -7.05
N ARG A 76 -13.67 5.94 -5.89
CA ARG A 76 -14.23 7.12 -5.20
C ARG A 76 -13.70 8.45 -5.70
N ARG A 77 -12.52 8.45 -6.34
CA ARG A 77 -11.87 9.61 -6.93
C ARG A 77 -11.21 9.22 -8.26
N LYS A 78 -10.83 10.23 -9.07
CA LYS A 78 -9.93 10.03 -10.20
C LYS A 78 -8.64 9.41 -9.65
N GLU A 79 -8.21 8.32 -10.25
CA GLU A 79 -6.95 7.68 -9.88
C GLU A 79 -5.80 8.66 -10.14
N LEU A 80 -5.06 8.96 -9.09
CA LEU A 80 -3.80 9.66 -9.15
C LEU A 80 -2.70 8.63 -9.39
N ILE A 81 -1.67 9.02 -10.12
CA ILE A 81 -0.45 8.21 -10.15
C ILE A 81 0.19 8.25 -8.76
N ARG A 82 0.94 7.22 -8.43
CA ARG A 82 1.52 7.04 -7.08
C ARG A 82 2.37 8.24 -6.64
N GLU A 83 3.18 8.76 -7.53
CA GLU A 83 4.07 9.90 -7.28
C GLU A 83 3.28 11.16 -6.92
N GLU A 84 2.19 11.44 -7.64
CA GLU A 84 1.32 12.59 -7.36
C GLU A 84 0.62 12.44 -6.00
N LEU A 85 0.08 11.25 -5.71
CA LEU A 85 -0.52 10.93 -4.41
C LEU A 85 0.47 11.16 -3.27
N GLN A 86 1.67 10.59 -3.38
CA GLN A 86 2.69 10.72 -2.34
C GLN A 86 3.13 12.16 -2.15
N GLN A 87 3.29 12.92 -3.23
CA GLN A 87 3.65 14.33 -3.14
C GLN A 87 2.60 15.15 -2.37
N ILE A 88 1.31 14.98 -2.69
CA ILE A 88 0.22 15.65 -1.98
C ILE A 88 0.22 15.30 -0.49
N LEU A 89 0.41 14.01 -0.16
CA LEU A 89 0.44 13.57 1.23
C LEU A 89 1.69 14.07 1.98
N LYS A 90 2.87 14.05 1.35
CA LYS A 90 4.11 14.62 1.92
C LYS A 90 3.92 16.08 2.28
N GLU A 91 3.42 16.88 1.34
CA GLU A 91 3.14 18.32 1.57
C GLU A 91 2.05 18.53 2.63
N GLY A 92 0.98 17.72 2.57
CA GLY A 92 -0.16 17.82 3.48
C GLY A 92 0.19 17.50 4.94
N PHE A 93 1.03 16.49 5.18
CA PHE A 93 1.48 16.09 6.51
C PHE A 93 2.81 16.73 6.94
N GLY A 94 3.56 17.33 6.02
CA GLY A 94 4.88 17.88 6.28
C GLY A 94 5.91 16.82 6.62
N VAL A 95 5.81 15.64 6.02
CA VAL A 95 6.72 14.51 6.21
C VAL A 95 7.61 14.31 4.99
N GLU A 96 8.79 13.74 5.19
CA GLU A 96 9.72 13.47 4.10
C GLU A 96 9.29 12.27 3.25
N GLU A 97 8.68 11.26 3.90
CA GLU A 97 8.30 10.01 3.25
C GLU A 97 6.87 9.59 3.60
N ILE A 98 6.21 8.94 2.65
CA ILE A 98 4.94 8.23 2.85
C ILE A 98 5.22 6.74 2.71
N HIS A 99 4.99 6.01 3.78
CA HIS A 99 5.06 4.55 3.78
C HIS A 99 3.83 3.97 3.08
N SER A 100 3.97 2.78 2.51
CA SER A 100 2.87 2.08 1.87
C SER A 100 2.81 0.62 2.31
N GLU A 101 1.61 0.07 2.35
CA GLU A 101 1.36 -1.34 2.57
C GLU A 101 0.82 -1.96 1.28
N TYR A 102 1.38 -3.09 0.87
CA TYR A 102 0.88 -3.92 -0.21
C TYR A 102 0.36 -5.23 0.35
N GLY A 103 -0.93 -5.42 0.24
CA GLY A 103 -1.63 -6.62 0.64
C GLY A 103 -2.99 -6.74 -0.04
N MET A 104 -3.61 -7.88 0.11
CA MET A 104 -4.95 -8.16 -0.41
C MET A 104 -5.64 -9.19 0.47
N THR A 105 -6.94 -9.40 0.25
CA THR A 105 -7.73 -10.37 1.04
C THR A 105 -7.20 -11.79 0.94
N GLU A 106 -6.61 -12.12 -0.20
CA GLU A 106 -6.05 -13.42 -0.55
C GLU A 106 -4.72 -13.71 0.14
N LEU A 107 -4.04 -12.71 0.71
CA LEU A 107 -2.76 -12.85 1.41
C LEU A 107 -2.95 -12.80 2.93
N LEU A 108 -2.11 -13.54 3.66
CA LEU A 108 -1.93 -13.39 5.11
C LEU A 108 -0.71 -12.55 5.45
N SER A 109 0.20 -12.37 4.51
CA SER A 109 1.37 -11.49 4.64
C SER A 109 1.17 -10.17 3.91
N GLN A 110 1.93 -9.15 4.30
CA GLN A 110 2.00 -7.86 3.63
C GLN A 110 3.44 -7.54 3.27
N ALA A 111 3.65 -6.80 2.17
CA ALA A 111 4.90 -6.14 1.87
C ALA A 111 4.78 -4.65 2.22
N TYR A 112 5.90 -4.05 2.63
CA TYR A 112 5.92 -2.67 3.08
C TYR A 112 6.94 -1.86 2.31
N SER A 113 6.56 -0.61 1.99
CA SER A 113 7.46 0.40 1.43
C SER A 113 7.79 1.44 2.48
N HIS A 114 9.07 1.77 2.60
CA HIS A 114 9.55 2.86 3.46
C HIS A 114 9.56 4.23 2.76
N GLY A 115 9.19 4.27 1.49
CA GLY A 115 9.13 5.45 0.64
C GLY A 115 9.23 5.05 -0.83
N ASP A 116 8.96 5.99 -1.74
CA ASP A 116 9.11 5.88 -3.20
C ASP A 116 8.43 4.65 -3.85
N GLY A 117 7.48 4.02 -3.16
CA GLY A 117 6.72 2.88 -3.67
C GLY A 117 7.53 1.59 -3.89
N VAL A 118 8.73 1.50 -3.32
CA VAL A 118 9.56 0.29 -3.36
C VAL A 118 9.24 -0.59 -2.16
N PHE A 119 8.69 -1.78 -2.40
CA PHE A 119 8.23 -2.71 -1.39
C PHE A 119 9.26 -3.79 -1.09
N THR A 120 9.33 -4.19 0.18
CA THR A 120 10.09 -5.35 0.65
C THR A 120 9.17 -6.38 1.27
N CYS A 121 9.44 -7.66 0.98
CA CYS A 121 8.68 -8.78 1.52
C CYS A 121 9.24 -9.24 2.86
N PRO A 122 8.39 -9.79 3.76
CA PRO A 122 8.88 -10.56 4.89
C PRO A 122 9.54 -11.87 4.40
N PRO A 123 10.38 -12.53 5.23
CA PRO A 123 11.17 -13.70 4.82
C PRO A 123 10.35 -14.91 4.30
N TRP A 124 9.09 -15.00 4.65
CA TRP A 124 8.16 -16.05 4.25
C TRP A 124 7.26 -15.68 3.06
N MET A 125 7.49 -14.51 2.47
CA MET A 125 6.78 -14.06 1.27
C MET A 125 7.79 -13.79 0.15
N LYS A 126 7.48 -14.20 -1.07
CA LYS A 126 8.28 -13.93 -2.27
C LYS A 126 7.39 -13.47 -3.40
N VAL A 127 7.89 -12.51 -4.17
CA VAL A 127 7.25 -12.05 -5.40
C VAL A 127 8.04 -12.56 -6.60
N LEU A 128 7.34 -12.97 -7.63
CA LEU A 128 7.84 -13.32 -8.95
C LEU A 128 7.07 -12.53 -9.99
N VAL A 129 7.59 -12.40 -11.20
CA VAL A 129 6.89 -11.82 -12.34
C VAL A 129 6.75 -12.85 -13.44
N SER A 130 5.60 -12.87 -14.11
CA SER A 130 5.44 -13.58 -15.37
C SER A 130 5.51 -12.61 -16.53
N ASP A 131 5.85 -13.16 -17.70
CA ASP A 131 5.65 -12.47 -18.96
C ASP A 131 4.14 -12.18 -19.18
N GLU A 132 3.82 -11.08 -19.84
CA GLU A 132 2.43 -10.73 -20.12
C GLU A 132 1.79 -11.70 -21.12
N ASP A 133 2.58 -12.23 -22.04
CA ASP A 133 2.14 -13.18 -23.09
C ASP A 133 2.25 -14.65 -22.65
N ASP A 134 3.18 -14.98 -21.73
CA ASP A 134 3.35 -16.32 -21.20
C ASP A 134 3.33 -16.35 -19.67
N PRO A 135 2.15 -16.56 -19.05
CA PRO A 135 2.01 -16.58 -17.60
C PRO A 135 2.69 -17.79 -16.93
N THR A 136 3.19 -18.76 -17.70
CA THR A 136 3.92 -19.92 -17.15
C THR A 136 5.41 -19.65 -16.98
N LEU A 137 5.95 -18.64 -17.65
CA LEU A 137 7.35 -18.26 -17.55
C LEU A 137 7.57 -17.28 -16.41
N LEU A 138 7.93 -17.80 -15.24
CA LEU A 138 8.17 -16.99 -14.04
C LEU A 138 9.65 -16.58 -13.94
N LYS A 139 9.87 -15.31 -13.56
CA LYS A 139 11.18 -14.69 -13.35
C LYS A 139 11.23 -14.09 -11.94
N SER A 140 12.42 -14.06 -11.35
CA SER A 140 12.65 -13.43 -10.04
C SER A 140 13.10 -11.97 -10.12
N ILE A 141 13.35 -11.46 -11.31
CA ILE A 141 13.82 -10.09 -11.60
C ILE A 141 13.15 -9.64 -12.89
N GLY A 142 12.86 -8.33 -12.98
CA GLY A 142 12.32 -7.69 -14.15
C GLY A 142 10.85 -7.33 -14.02
N ARG A 143 10.24 -6.95 -15.15
CA ARG A 143 8.88 -6.42 -15.23
C ARG A 143 7.91 -7.50 -15.74
N GLY A 144 6.69 -7.48 -15.20
CA GLY A 144 5.60 -8.37 -15.64
C GLY A 144 4.44 -8.38 -14.66
N VAL A 145 3.57 -9.39 -14.79
CA VAL A 145 2.47 -9.60 -13.86
C VAL A 145 3.00 -10.23 -12.58
N LEU A 146 2.63 -9.66 -11.43
CA LEU A 146 3.09 -10.12 -10.13
C LEU A 146 2.44 -11.46 -9.73
N HIS A 147 3.26 -12.40 -9.30
CA HIS A 147 2.87 -13.65 -8.68
C HIS A 147 3.44 -13.70 -7.27
N ILE A 148 2.65 -14.14 -6.30
CA ILE A 148 3.03 -14.10 -4.90
C ILE A 148 3.07 -15.51 -4.34
N ILE A 149 4.16 -15.82 -3.64
CA ILE A 149 4.29 -16.98 -2.76
C ILE A 149 4.20 -16.48 -1.33
N ASP A 150 3.15 -16.86 -0.61
CA ASP A 150 2.93 -16.51 0.79
C ASP A 150 2.87 -17.78 1.66
N LEU A 151 3.98 -18.10 2.31
CA LEU A 151 4.08 -19.30 3.16
C LEU A 151 3.30 -19.18 4.48
N ALA A 152 2.88 -17.98 4.89
CA ALA A 152 1.93 -17.84 6.00
C ALA A 152 0.55 -18.38 5.62
N ASN A 153 0.25 -18.50 4.34
CA ASN A 153 -1.06 -18.92 3.81
C ASN A 153 -1.12 -20.40 3.38
N ILE A 154 -0.33 -21.25 4.00
CA ILE A 154 -0.22 -22.69 3.63
C ILE A 154 -1.50 -23.49 3.82
N TYR A 155 -2.39 -23.05 4.71
CA TYR A 155 -3.66 -23.73 4.98
C TYR A 155 -4.81 -23.29 4.06
N SER A 156 -4.57 -22.33 3.16
CA SER A 156 -5.53 -21.87 2.18
C SER A 156 -4.89 -21.90 0.78
N CYS A 157 -4.21 -20.84 0.36
CA CYS A 157 -3.58 -20.75 -0.95
C CYS A 157 -2.25 -19.98 -0.85
N SER A 158 -1.13 -20.71 -0.94
CA SER A 158 0.21 -20.10 -0.87
C SER A 158 0.68 -19.46 -2.17
N PHE A 159 0.06 -19.79 -3.31
CA PHE A 159 0.50 -19.34 -4.64
C PHE A 159 -0.62 -18.56 -5.30
N ILE A 160 -0.38 -17.28 -5.55
CA ILE A 160 -1.39 -16.36 -6.05
C ILE A 160 -0.85 -15.67 -7.30
N ALA A 161 -1.55 -15.83 -8.42
CA ALA A 161 -1.39 -15.00 -9.60
C ALA A 161 -2.28 -13.77 -9.46
N THR A 162 -1.68 -12.58 -9.41
CA THR A 162 -2.42 -11.34 -9.29
C THR A 162 -2.78 -10.77 -10.67
N GLN A 163 -3.44 -9.63 -10.68
CA GLN A 163 -3.63 -8.80 -11.88
C GLN A 163 -2.78 -7.52 -11.79
N ASP A 164 -1.83 -7.46 -10.87
CA ASP A 164 -0.98 -6.30 -10.69
C ASP A 164 0.26 -6.41 -11.56
N LEU A 165 0.56 -5.35 -12.30
CA LEU A 165 1.84 -5.17 -13.00
C LEU A 165 2.86 -4.65 -12.00
N GLY A 166 4.08 -5.15 -12.09
CA GLY A 166 5.16 -4.68 -11.24
C GLY A 166 6.54 -4.92 -11.84
N GLU A 167 7.52 -4.47 -11.11
CA GLU A 167 8.93 -4.65 -11.45
C GLU A 167 9.69 -5.10 -10.20
N ILE A 168 10.50 -6.15 -10.33
CA ILE A 168 11.30 -6.72 -9.25
C ILE A 168 12.77 -6.38 -9.51
N ASN A 169 13.42 -5.78 -8.52
CA ASN A 169 14.82 -5.41 -8.53
C ASN A 169 15.74 -6.62 -8.21
N GLU A 170 17.05 -6.46 -8.42
CA GLU A 170 18.06 -7.50 -8.13
C GLU A 170 18.11 -7.91 -6.65
N ASP A 171 17.78 -6.99 -5.73
CA ASP A 171 17.74 -7.23 -4.29
C ASP A 171 16.44 -7.91 -3.81
N GLY A 172 15.50 -8.18 -4.74
CA GLY A 172 14.20 -8.77 -4.46
C GLY A 172 13.14 -7.80 -3.98
N SER A 173 13.45 -6.51 -3.86
CA SER A 173 12.43 -5.46 -3.68
C SER A 173 11.62 -5.29 -4.96
N PHE A 174 10.41 -4.74 -4.85
CA PHE A 174 9.54 -4.61 -6.02
C PHE A 174 8.70 -3.33 -5.98
N GLN A 175 8.22 -2.93 -7.15
CA GLN A 175 7.28 -1.84 -7.33
C GLN A 175 5.99 -2.35 -7.96
N VAL A 176 4.86 -1.74 -7.58
CA VAL A 176 3.56 -1.98 -8.21
C VAL A 176 3.28 -0.82 -9.17
N LEU A 177 3.21 -1.13 -10.45
CA LEU A 177 3.06 -0.14 -11.53
C LEU A 177 1.61 0.13 -11.94
N GLY A 178 0.69 -0.77 -11.55
CA GLY A 178 -0.72 -0.66 -11.87
C GLY A 178 -1.40 -2.02 -11.96
N ARG A 179 -2.55 -2.08 -12.62
CA ARG A 179 -3.28 -3.33 -12.88
C ARG A 179 -3.36 -3.61 -14.37
N VAL A 180 -3.33 -4.90 -14.72
CA VAL A 180 -3.63 -5.36 -16.07
C VAL A 180 -5.13 -5.26 -16.29
N ASP A 181 -5.58 -4.28 -17.08
CA ASP A 181 -6.97 -4.20 -17.49
C ASP A 181 -7.30 -5.29 -18.51
N ALA A 182 -8.46 -5.94 -18.35
CA ALA A 182 -8.94 -6.94 -19.29
C ALA A 182 -9.18 -6.35 -20.70
N SER A 183 -9.26 -5.04 -20.85
CA SER A 183 -9.32 -4.32 -22.13
C SER A 183 -8.00 -4.35 -22.88
N ASP A 184 -6.86 -4.29 -22.20
CA ASP A 184 -5.53 -4.30 -22.82
C ASP A 184 -5.19 -5.68 -23.41
N ARG A 185 -5.67 -6.75 -22.79
CA ARG A 185 -5.52 -8.11 -23.33
C ARG A 185 -6.31 -8.35 -24.64
N ARG A 186 -7.34 -7.55 -24.91
CA ARG A 186 -8.12 -7.67 -26.16
C ARG A 186 -7.52 -6.89 -27.32
N GLY A 187 -6.66 -5.92 -27.06
CA GLY A 187 -6.02 -5.09 -28.09
C GLY A 187 -4.90 -5.80 -28.86
N CYS A 188 -4.18 -6.73 -28.20
CA CYS A 188 -3.06 -7.44 -28.83
C CYS A 188 -3.49 -8.58 -29.77
N SER A 189 -4.73 -9.08 -29.65
CA SER A 189 -5.23 -10.18 -30.52
C SER A 189 -5.87 -9.72 -31.83
N LEU A 190 -5.90 -8.42 -32.13
CA LEU A 190 -6.54 -7.85 -33.33
C LEU A 190 -5.57 -7.40 -34.41
N MET A 191 -4.28 -7.72 -34.31
CA MET A 191 -3.31 -7.47 -35.39
C MET A 191 -2.75 -8.75 -35.99
N VAL A 192 -3.63 -9.61 -36.48
CA VAL A 192 -3.29 -10.63 -37.48
C VAL A 192 -4.36 -10.58 -38.58
N VAL A 193 -4.07 -9.85 -39.62
CA VAL A 193 -4.58 -10.06 -40.97
C VAL A 193 -3.38 -10.24 -41.85
#